data_166ef3c196909b3ec166ef88a8dde22e
#
_entry.id   166ef3c196909b3ec166ef88a8dde22e
#
_cell.length_a   1.000
_cell.length_b   1.000
_cell.length_c   1.000
_cell.angle_alpha   90.00
_cell.angle_beta   90.00
_cell.angle_gamma   90.00
#
_symmetry.space_group_name_H-M   'P 1'
#
loop_
_entity.id
_entity.type
_entity.pdbx_description
1 polymer ?
#
loop_
_entity_poly.entity_id
_entity_poly.type
_entity_poly.pdbx_seq_one_letter_code
_entity_poly.pdbx_strand_id
1 'polypeptide(L)'
;MRTHCSPLTTDRSGVEAQQNALPWLRRPGFWGVLALAICMAIPVGHAAAGDSPAVPLIFAGSGTNLEITRLLAKAFERVLPDIRIEIPGSLGSAGGISAVREGAIAVGLAARPLNGTEREWGLTVLPYARTAIVFAAHQTVGDDDVTTDDVVQIYAGAKTQWRDGHPIAVLSRQAGDSSLEVLEREIPHFKDAYRASAQANRWAVFYTDQDMSQALGRTPYSIGMAALGVVRSEKLPVRALKFNGVSPSPENIRSGRYPLVNGLSFVYRKDALPAGAAAFLAFIRSKEGERVLRANGFLPGE
;
A
#
# COMPACT_ATOMS: atom_id res chain seq x y z
N MET A 1 61.27 1.62 -2.93
CA MET A 1 61.60 1.86 -1.52
C MET A 1 60.64 1.05 -0.66
N ARG A 2 61.23 0.10 0.05
CA ARG A 2 60.56 -0.83 1.01
C ARG A 2 60.35 -0.12 2.35
N THR A 3 59.26 -0.46 3.04
CA THR A 3 59.20 -0.67 4.52
C THR A 3 57.80 -1.25 4.83
N HIS A 4 57.74 -2.50 5.16
CA HIS A 4 57.67 -3.23 6.43
C HIS A 4 56.39 -2.90 7.24
N CYS A 5 55.44 -3.77 7.27
CA CYS A 5 55.12 -5.01 7.95
C CYS A 5 55.57 -5.11 9.41
N SER A 6 54.61 -5.26 10.32
CA SER A 6 54.62 -6.31 11.36
C SER A 6 53.33 -6.35 12.17
N PRO A 7 52.93 -7.53 12.66
CA PRO A 7 51.66 -7.79 13.33
C PRO A 7 51.83 -7.78 14.86
N LEU A 8 50.72 -7.56 15.57
CA LEU A 8 50.68 -7.73 17.03
C LEU A 8 49.80 -8.92 17.42
N THR A 9 50.44 -9.72 18.21
CA THR A 9 50.14 -11.01 18.77
C THR A 9 48.98 -10.99 19.79
N THR A 10 48.33 -12.14 19.79
CA THR A 10 47.46 -12.74 20.82
C THR A 10 47.96 -12.57 22.25
N ASP A 11 47.04 -12.28 23.18
CA ASP A 11 47.19 -12.75 24.56
C ASP A 11 45.92 -13.44 25.05
N ARG A 12 46.11 -14.66 25.51
CA ARG A 12 45.17 -15.52 26.24
C ARG A 12 45.57 -15.52 27.71
N SER A 13 44.63 -15.16 28.57
CA SER A 13 44.62 -15.60 29.97
C SER A 13 43.15 -15.50 30.43
N GLY A 14 42.39 -16.50 30.77
CA GLY A 14 42.70 -17.59 31.70
C GLY A 14 42.27 -17.14 33.12
N VAL A 15 40.95 -17.25 33.46
CA VAL A 15 40.55 -17.29 34.88
C VAL A 15 39.57 -18.43 35.12
N GLU A 16 39.98 -19.23 36.02
CA GLU A 16 39.43 -20.50 36.48
C GLU A 16 38.10 -20.39 37.22
N ALA A 17 37.46 -21.54 37.21
CA ALA A 17 36.30 -21.91 38.00
C ALA A 17 36.58 -21.81 39.53
N GLN A 18 35.61 -21.40 40.27
CA GLN A 18 35.53 -21.71 41.70
C GLN A 18 34.16 -22.25 42.08
N GLN A 19 34.14 -23.58 42.18
CA GLN A 19 33.11 -24.34 42.88
C GLN A 19 33.25 -24.05 44.39
N ASN A 20 32.20 -23.68 45.04
CA ASN A 20 32.06 -23.83 46.48
C ASN A 20 30.76 -24.56 46.80
N ALA A 21 30.95 -25.84 47.03
CA ALA A 21 30.02 -26.69 47.78
C ALA A 21 30.30 -26.52 49.28
N LEU A 22 29.27 -26.37 50.05
CA LEU A 22 29.34 -26.73 51.49
C LEU A 22 28.04 -27.33 52.00
N PRO A 23 28.17 -28.25 52.89
CA PRO A 23 27.16 -29.24 53.27
C PRO A 23 26.61 -28.99 54.68
N TRP A 24 25.31 -29.28 54.91
CA TRP A 24 24.83 -29.64 56.23
C TRP A 24 23.87 -30.80 56.14
N LEU A 25 24.43 -31.94 56.44
CA LEU A 25 23.73 -33.19 56.75
C LEU A 25 23.44 -33.28 58.27
N ARG A 26 22.26 -33.90 58.58
CA ARG A 26 21.91 -34.67 59.77
C ARG A 26 21.31 -33.90 60.96
N ARG A 27 20.04 -34.21 61.33
CA ARG A 27 19.66 -35.34 62.18
C ARG A 27 18.13 -35.47 62.32
N PRO A 28 17.62 -36.67 62.63
CA PRO A 28 16.20 -36.99 62.68
C PRO A 28 15.59 -36.79 64.06
N GLY A 29 14.29 -36.49 64.09
CA GLY A 29 13.49 -36.44 65.33
C GLY A 29 12.04 -36.82 65.05
N PHE A 30 11.64 -37.83 65.68
CA PHE A 30 10.34 -38.56 65.73
C PHE A 30 9.19 -37.69 66.27
N TRP A 31 7.98 -38.20 66.02
CA TRP A 31 6.66 -38.04 66.69
C TRP A 31 5.70 -36.97 66.18
N GLY A 32 4.54 -37.47 65.78
CA GLY A 32 3.25 -36.80 65.99
C GLY A 32 2.29 -36.91 64.80
N VAL A 33 1.54 -38.05 64.77
CA VAL A 33 0.35 -38.21 63.93
C VAL A 33 -0.73 -37.24 64.40
N LEU A 34 -1.17 -36.34 63.54
CA LEU A 34 -2.56 -35.83 63.64
C LEU A 34 -3.04 -35.50 62.21
N ALA A 35 -3.85 -36.42 61.69
CA ALA A 35 -4.50 -36.23 60.39
C ALA A 35 -5.65 -35.24 60.59
N LEU A 36 -5.42 -33.98 60.14
CA LEU A 36 -6.51 -33.02 59.99
C LEU A 36 -6.75 -32.87 58.47
N ALA A 37 -7.83 -33.53 58.00
CA ALA A 37 -8.27 -33.38 56.61
C ALA A 37 -8.85 -31.97 56.43
N ILE A 38 -7.99 -31.04 56.01
CA ILE A 38 -8.46 -29.75 55.53
C ILE A 38 -8.77 -29.93 54.04
N CYS A 39 -10.06 -30.06 53.70
CA CYS A 39 -10.57 -29.86 52.36
C CYS A 39 -10.25 -28.41 51.94
N MET A 40 -9.08 -28.20 51.36
CA MET A 40 -8.84 -26.98 50.58
C MET A 40 -9.66 -27.08 49.30
N ALA A 41 -10.79 -26.39 49.27
CA ALA A 41 -11.47 -26.04 48.03
C ALA A 41 -10.49 -25.16 47.25
N ILE A 42 -9.79 -25.78 46.29
CA ILE A 42 -9.01 -25.05 45.31
C ILE A 42 -10.01 -24.27 44.44
N PRO A 43 -10.08 -22.95 44.49
CA PRO A 43 -10.85 -22.21 43.50
C PRO A 43 -10.27 -22.57 42.15
N VAL A 44 -11.05 -23.27 41.31
CA VAL A 44 -10.78 -23.38 39.89
C VAL A 44 -10.87 -21.94 39.35
N GLY A 45 -9.74 -21.23 39.40
CA GLY A 45 -9.62 -19.97 38.76
C GLY A 45 -9.89 -20.20 37.27
N HIS A 46 -11.04 -19.73 36.81
CA HIS A 46 -11.24 -19.53 35.40
C HIS A 46 -10.10 -18.58 34.99
N ALA A 47 -9.05 -19.14 34.38
CA ALA A 47 -8.10 -18.34 33.64
C ALA A 47 -8.95 -17.59 32.58
N ALA A 48 -9.22 -16.32 32.82
CA ALA A 48 -9.69 -15.44 31.78
C ALA A 48 -8.70 -15.66 30.66
N ALA A 49 -9.17 -16.15 29.53
CA ALA A 49 -8.41 -16.21 28.32
C ALA A 49 -7.93 -14.77 28.11
N GLY A 50 -6.64 -14.54 28.40
CA GLY A 50 -6.05 -13.22 28.25
C GLY A 50 -6.24 -12.83 26.79
N ASP A 51 -6.88 -11.69 26.57
CA ASP A 51 -6.91 -10.99 25.30
C ASP A 51 -5.45 -10.75 24.87
N SER A 52 -4.83 -11.74 24.26
CA SER A 52 -3.63 -11.50 23.48
C SER A 52 -4.08 -10.59 22.34
N PRO A 53 -3.53 -9.38 22.21
CA PRO A 53 -3.93 -8.48 21.13
C PRO A 53 -3.79 -9.24 19.82
N ALA A 54 -4.88 -9.35 19.08
CA ALA A 54 -4.88 -10.05 17.80
C ALA A 54 -3.78 -9.43 16.92
N VAL A 55 -2.86 -10.25 16.42
CA VAL A 55 -1.79 -9.78 15.52
C VAL A 55 -2.47 -9.18 14.30
N PRO A 56 -2.22 -7.89 13.99
CA PRO A 56 -2.91 -7.22 12.90
C PRO A 56 -2.56 -7.86 11.55
N LEU A 57 -3.54 -7.95 10.68
CA LEU A 57 -3.35 -8.37 9.30
C LEU A 57 -2.80 -7.21 8.49
N ILE A 58 -1.56 -7.30 8.03
CA ILE A 58 -0.94 -6.22 7.26
C ILE A 58 -1.32 -6.35 5.79
N PHE A 59 -1.89 -5.26 5.25
CA PHE A 59 -2.20 -5.09 3.84
C PHE A 59 -1.40 -3.89 3.32
N ALA A 60 -0.50 -4.08 2.36
CA ALA A 60 0.36 -3.01 1.87
C ALA A 60 0.65 -3.12 0.37
N GLY A 61 1.01 -2.01 -0.26
CA GLY A 61 1.35 -1.99 -1.70
C GLY A 61 1.09 -0.64 -2.34
N SER A 62 0.36 -0.64 -3.46
CA SER A 62 0.08 0.56 -4.26
C SER A 62 -0.66 1.64 -3.50
N GLY A 63 -0.18 2.89 -3.59
CA GLY A 63 -0.81 4.07 -3.01
C GLY A 63 -2.25 4.28 -3.47
N THR A 64 -2.56 3.94 -4.72
CA THR A 64 -3.92 4.01 -5.28
C THR A 64 -4.95 3.19 -4.48
N ASN A 65 -4.51 2.10 -3.83
CA ASN A 65 -5.38 1.20 -3.07
C ASN A 65 -5.53 1.60 -1.60
N LEU A 66 -4.60 2.39 -1.02
CA LEU A 66 -4.49 2.52 0.44
C LEU A 66 -5.77 3.06 1.08
N GLU A 67 -6.22 4.24 0.66
CA GLU A 67 -7.36 4.88 1.35
C GLU A 67 -8.66 4.10 1.16
N ILE A 68 -8.93 3.60 -0.04
CA ILE A 68 -10.14 2.77 -0.24
C ILE A 68 -10.07 1.48 0.58
N THR A 69 -8.88 0.88 0.75
CA THR A 69 -8.72 -0.30 1.61
C THR A 69 -8.95 0.04 3.09
N ARG A 70 -8.49 1.22 3.56
CA ARG A 70 -8.79 1.71 4.92
C ARG A 70 -10.28 1.92 5.16
N LEU A 71 -10.98 2.52 4.19
CA LEU A 71 -12.44 2.72 4.27
C LEU A 71 -13.21 1.39 4.30
N LEU A 72 -12.77 0.43 3.48
CA LEU A 72 -13.32 -0.94 3.47
C LEU A 72 -13.02 -1.67 4.79
N ALA A 73 -11.79 -1.57 5.31
CA ALA A 73 -11.41 -2.16 6.59
C ALA A 73 -12.24 -1.59 7.74
N LYS A 74 -12.39 -0.27 7.80
CA LYS A 74 -13.26 0.39 8.78
C LYS A 74 -14.72 -0.05 8.70
N ALA A 75 -15.24 -0.32 7.51
CA ALA A 75 -16.59 -0.86 7.35
C ALA A 75 -16.68 -2.32 7.76
N PHE A 76 -15.65 -3.12 7.47
CA PHE A 76 -15.55 -4.51 7.84
C PHE A 76 -15.42 -4.73 9.36
N GLU A 77 -14.60 -3.93 10.05
CA GLU A 77 -14.40 -3.98 11.50
C GLU A 77 -15.69 -3.70 12.30
N ARG A 78 -16.68 -3.02 11.71
CA ARG A 78 -18.02 -2.88 12.33
C ARG A 78 -18.81 -4.18 12.33
N VAL A 79 -18.50 -5.10 11.42
CA VAL A 79 -19.16 -6.40 11.28
C VAL A 79 -18.38 -7.48 12.03
N LEU A 80 -17.07 -7.42 12.03
CA LEU A 80 -16.14 -8.35 12.67
C LEU A 80 -15.09 -7.57 13.48
N PRO A 81 -15.42 -7.08 14.67
CA PRO A 81 -14.58 -6.18 15.46
C PRO A 81 -13.28 -6.81 15.97
N ASP A 82 -13.24 -8.15 16.06
CA ASP A 82 -12.06 -8.89 16.52
C ASP A 82 -10.94 -8.99 15.47
N ILE A 83 -11.20 -8.58 14.23
CA ILE A 83 -10.22 -8.63 13.15
C ILE A 83 -9.70 -7.22 12.88
N ARG A 84 -8.40 -7.00 13.11
CA ARG A 84 -7.74 -5.74 12.82
C ARG A 84 -6.93 -5.85 11.53
N ILE A 85 -7.15 -4.86 10.64
CA ILE A 85 -6.40 -4.72 9.39
C ILE A 85 -5.56 -3.46 9.48
N GLU A 86 -4.25 -3.62 9.33
CA GLU A 86 -3.30 -2.52 9.31
C GLU A 86 -2.86 -2.22 7.87
N ILE A 87 -2.97 -0.96 7.48
CA ILE A 87 -2.63 -0.49 6.14
C ILE A 87 -1.57 0.62 6.28
N PRO A 88 -0.27 0.27 6.22
CA PRO A 88 0.83 1.22 6.33
C PRO A 88 0.92 2.14 5.10
N GLY A 89 2.01 2.91 5.00
CA GLY A 89 2.32 3.74 3.85
C GLY A 89 2.55 2.93 2.57
N SER A 90 2.62 3.66 1.43
CA SER A 90 2.77 3.03 0.11
C SER A 90 4.14 2.34 -0.06
N LEU A 91 4.10 1.11 -0.56
CA LEU A 91 5.26 0.35 -1.04
C LEU A 91 5.31 0.29 -2.58
N GLY A 92 4.32 0.87 -3.25
CA GLY A 92 4.05 0.62 -4.66
C GLY A 92 3.54 -0.80 -4.93
N SER A 93 3.00 -1.05 -6.14
CA SER A 93 2.51 -2.38 -6.52
C SER A 93 3.60 -3.44 -6.44
N ALA A 94 4.79 -3.16 -6.95
CA ALA A 94 5.92 -4.11 -6.93
C ALA A 94 6.35 -4.48 -5.50
N GLY A 95 6.47 -3.49 -4.61
CA GLY A 95 6.83 -3.72 -3.21
C GLY A 95 5.79 -4.57 -2.47
N GLY A 96 4.49 -4.30 -2.66
CA GLY A 96 3.41 -5.10 -2.07
C GLY A 96 3.41 -6.55 -2.57
N ILE A 97 3.60 -6.77 -3.86
CA ILE A 97 3.67 -8.11 -4.47
C ILE A 97 4.89 -8.89 -3.94
N SER A 98 6.06 -8.23 -3.86
CA SER A 98 7.28 -8.86 -3.30
C SER A 98 7.11 -9.22 -1.83
N ALA A 99 6.56 -8.33 -1.02
CA ALA A 99 6.34 -8.57 0.40
C ALA A 99 5.39 -9.76 0.66
N VAL A 100 4.39 -9.98 -0.19
CA VAL A 100 3.53 -11.19 -0.15
C VAL A 100 4.32 -12.43 -0.50
N ARG A 101 5.12 -12.41 -1.57
CA ARG A 101 5.98 -13.53 -1.95
C ARG A 101 6.87 -13.96 -0.80
N GLU A 102 7.47 -13.00 -0.12
CA GLU A 102 8.38 -13.21 1.01
C GLU A 102 7.65 -13.60 2.31
N GLY A 103 6.32 -13.49 2.36
CA GLY A 103 5.51 -13.78 3.53
C GLY A 103 5.57 -12.69 4.61
N ALA A 104 6.08 -11.51 4.28
CA ALA A 104 6.17 -10.38 5.19
C ALA A 104 4.81 -9.73 5.48
N ILE A 105 3.86 -9.84 4.55
CA ILE A 105 2.48 -9.32 4.70
C ILE A 105 1.46 -10.36 4.25
N ALA A 106 0.23 -10.24 4.77
CA ALA A 106 -0.86 -11.15 4.45
C ALA A 106 -1.40 -10.93 3.03
N VAL A 107 -1.56 -9.68 2.61
CA VAL A 107 -2.16 -9.30 1.33
C VAL A 107 -1.44 -8.11 0.73
N GLY A 108 -1.04 -8.24 -0.53
CA GLY A 108 -0.48 -7.18 -1.35
C GLY A 108 -1.57 -6.37 -2.07
N LEU A 109 -1.36 -5.08 -2.17
CA LEU A 109 -2.23 -4.15 -2.89
C LEU A 109 -1.57 -3.80 -4.23
N ALA A 110 -2.21 -4.18 -5.34
CA ALA A 110 -1.70 -3.93 -6.67
C ALA A 110 -2.69 -3.10 -7.50
N ALA A 111 -2.16 -2.11 -8.24
CA ALA A 111 -2.93 -1.29 -9.18
C ALA A 111 -2.47 -1.54 -10.63
N ARG A 112 -1.87 -2.68 -10.91
CA ARG A 112 -1.50 -3.19 -12.22
C ARG A 112 -1.54 -4.71 -12.25
N PRO A 113 -1.59 -5.34 -13.41
CA PRO A 113 -1.39 -6.77 -13.54
C PRO A 113 0.00 -7.21 -13.05
N LEU A 114 0.14 -8.48 -12.69
CA LEU A 114 1.46 -9.08 -12.45
C LEU A 114 2.29 -9.05 -13.74
N ASN A 115 3.56 -8.69 -13.62
CA ASN A 115 4.51 -8.78 -14.76
C ASN A 115 4.90 -10.25 -15.04
N GLY A 116 5.77 -10.47 -16.05
CA GLY A 116 6.19 -11.81 -16.47
C GLY A 116 6.74 -12.64 -15.32
N THR A 117 7.74 -12.10 -14.61
CA THR A 117 8.41 -12.77 -13.48
C THR A 117 7.46 -12.99 -12.29
N GLU A 118 6.64 -11.99 -11.96
CA GLU A 118 5.69 -12.07 -10.84
C GLU A 118 4.62 -13.15 -11.05
N ARG A 119 4.22 -13.43 -12.30
CA ARG A 119 3.28 -14.52 -12.64
C ARG A 119 3.83 -15.91 -12.31
N GLU A 120 5.15 -16.07 -12.34
CA GLU A 120 5.81 -17.34 -12.02
C GLU A 120 5.85 -17.63 -10.51
N TRP A 121 5.53 -16.66 -9.66
CA TRP A 121 5.59 -16.81 -8.21
C TRP A 121 4.40 -17.55 -7.59
N GLY A 122 3.42 -17.98 -8.37
CA GLY A 122 2.28 -18.76 -7.90
C GLY A 122 1.31 -17.98 -7.01
N LEU A 123 1.36 -16.65 -7.04
CA LEU A 123 0.50 -15.79 -6.25
C LEU A 123 -0.93 -15.76 -6.82
N THR A 124 -1.91 -15.70 -5.94
CA THR A 124 -3.31 -15.51 -6.32
C THR A 124 -3.61 -14.03 -6.45
N VAL A 125 -4.25 -13.64 -7.55
CA VAL A 125 -4.71 -12.27 -7.82
C VAL A 125 -6.23 -12.24 -7.75
N LEU A 126 -6.76 -11.32 -6.95
CA LEU A 126 -8.20 -11.07 -6.80
C LEU A 126 -8.51 -9.64 -7.26
N PRO A 127 -8.96 -9.43 -8.51
CA PRO A 127 -9.47 -8.13 -8.94
C PRO A 127 -10.71 -7.75 -8.12
N TYR A 128 -10.80 -6.49 -7.67
CA TYR A 128 -11.92 -6.06 -6.86
C TYR A 128 -12.54 -4.72 -7.27
N ALA A 129 -11.77 -3.86 -7.96
CA ALA A 129 -12.28 -2.57 -8.41
C ALA A 129 -11.51 -2.04 -9.63
N ARG A 130 -12.07 -1.00 -10.27
CA ARG A 130 -11.42 -0.19 -11.31
C ARG A 130 -11.60 1.28 -10.98
N THR A 131 -10.64 2.13 -11.37
CA THR A 131 -10.72 3.58 -11.25
C THR A 131 -10.12 4.26 -12.46
N ALA A 132 -10.63 5.48 -12.80
CA ALA A 132 -10.00 6.30 -13.83
C ALA A 132 -8.64 6.82 -13.35
N ILE A 133 -7.66 6.85 -14.23
CA ILE A 133 -6.48 7.70 -14.09
C ILE A 133 -6.81 9.03 -14.76
N VAL A 134 -6.67 10.11 -14.02
CA VAL A 134 -7.04 11.46 -14.44
C VAL A 134 -5.82 12.35 -14.51
N PHE A 135 -5.85 13.33 -15.41
CA PHE A 135 -5.02 14.51 -15.28
C PHE A 135 -5.68 15.40 -14.24
N ALA A 136 -5.06 15.44 -13.06
CA ALA A 136 -5.50 16.28 -11.96
C ALA A 136 -4.77 17.61 -12.01
N ALA A 137 -5.51 18.70 -11.89
CA ALA A 137 -4.99 20.06 -11.89
C ALA A 137 -5.31 20.77 -10.58
N HIS A 138 -4.43 21.68 -10.15
CA HIS A 138 -4.72 22.56 -9.03
C HIS A 138 -5.98 23.41 -9.28
N GLN A 139 -6.67 23.80 -8.24
CA GLN A 139 -7.95 24.57 -8.35
C GLN A 139 -7.83 25.91 -9.07
N THR A 140 -6.62 26.50 -9.16
CA THR A 140 -6.33 27.74 -9.92
C THR A 140 -6.39 27.55 -11.43
N VAL A 141 -6.34 26.31 -11.94
CA VAL A 141 -6.41 26.04 -13.38
C VAL A 141 -7.85 26.26 -13.86
N GLY A 142 -8.03 27.12 -14.85
CA GLY A 142 -9.33 27.43 -15.45
C GLY A 142 -9.81 26.40 -16.48
N ASP A 143 -8.87 25.69 -17.12
CA ASP A 143 -9.14 24.65 -18.11
C ASP A 143 -9.85 23.46 -17.49
N ASP A 144 -10.85 22.87 -18.17
CA ASP A 144 -11.62 21.72 -17.70
C ASP A 144 -11.41 20.44 -18.51
N ASP A 145 -10.63 20.53 -19.59
CA ASP A 145 -10.32 19.44 -20.51
C ASP A 145 -8.87 19.51 -20.98
N VAL A 146 -8.30 18.35 -21.24
CA VAL A 146 -7.02 18.19 -21.94
C VAL A 146 -7.17 17.13 -23.02
N THR A 147 -6.60 17.39 -24.19
CA THR A 147 -6.60 16.44 -25.32
C THR A 147 -5.35 15.54 -25.27
N THR A 148 -5.36 14.48 -26.06
CA THR A 148 -4.19 13.64 -26.30
C THR A 148 -2.96 14.48 -26.68
N ASP A 149 -3.12 15.43 -27.62
CA ASP A 149 -2.04 16.30 -28.08
C ASP A 149 -1.57 17.24 -26.95
N ASP A 150 -2.49 17.84 -26.21
CA ASP A 150 -2.15 18.69 -25.05
C ASP A 150 -1.24 17.98 -24.06
N VAL A 151 -1.61 16.76 -23.65
CA VAL A 151 -0.82 16.05 -22.61
C VAL A 151 0.53 15.61 -23.13
N VAL A 152 0.63 15.20 -24.39
CA VAL A 152 1.94 14.89 -25.01
C VAL A 152 2.82 16.13 -25.06
N GLN A 153 2.30 17.27 -25.50
CA GLN A 153 3.05 18.53 -25.58
C GLN A 153 3.42 19.08 -24.20
N ILE A 154 2.52 19.00 -23.21
CA ILE A 154 2.79 19.42 -21.83
C ILE A 154 3.95 18.59 -21.25
N TYR A 155 3.85 17.26 -21.32
CA TYR A 155 4.90 16.40 -20.78
C TYR A 155 6.18 16.37 -21.59
N ALA A 156 6.15 16.75 -22.87
CA ALA A 156 7.33 17.05 -23.68
C ALA A 156 7.99 18.41 -23.35
N GLY A 157 7.27 19.29 -22.64
CA GLY A 157 7.70 20.67 -22.38
C GLY A 157 7.54 21.61 -23.56
N ALA A 158 6.76 21.27 -24.58
CA ALA A 158 6.45 22.11 -25.73
C ALA A 158 5.27 23.05 -25.42
N LYS A 159 4.23 22.58 -24.73
CA LYS A 159 3.15 23.41 -24.21
C LYS A 159 3.45 23.80 -22.76
N THR A 160 3.74 25.09 -22.54
CA THR A 160 4.21 25.62 -21.25
C THR A 160 3.20 26.52 -20.54
N GLN A 161 2.07 26.84 -21.18
CA GLN A 161 1.05 27.73 -20.63
C GLN A 161 -0.35 27.16 -20.78
N TRP A 162 -1.19 27.43 -19.78
CA TRP A 162 -2.63 27.26 -19.83
C TRP A 162 -3.27 28.29 -20.79
N ARG A 163 -4.56 28.13 -21.11
CA ARG A 163 -5.29 29.05 -22.00
C ARG A 163 -5.33 30.48 -21.49
N ASP A 164 -5.29 30.66 -20.16
CA ASP A 164 -5.27 31.97 -19.50
C ASP A 164 -3.86 32.62 -19.45
N GLY A 165 -2.84 31.98 -20.02
CA GLY A 165 -1.47 32.45 -20.07
C GLY A 165 -0.59 32.12 -18.86
N HIS A 166 -1.14 31.52 -17.79
CA HIS A 166 -0.33 31.12 -16.66
C HIS A 166 0.57 29.93 -17.00
N PRO A 167 1.78 29.86 -16.41
CA PRO A 167 2.71 28.76 -16.68
C PRO A 167 2.18 27.44 -16.11
N ILE A 168 2.37 26.35 -16.85
CA ILE A 168 2.02 25.00 -16.38
C ILE A 168 3.13 24.45 -15.49
N ALA A 169 2.81 24.15 -14.23
CA ALA A 169 3.69 23.43 -13.33
C ALA A 169 3.44 21.91 -13.48
N VAL A 170 4.31 21.22 -14.22
CA VAL A 170 4.15 19.79 -14.47
C VAL A 170 4.74 18.99 -13.32
N LEU A 171 3.92 18.09 -12.73
CA LEU A 171 4.33 17.14 -11.71
C LEU A 171 4.36 15.74 -12.33
N SER A 172 5.44 15.00 -12.12
CA SER A 172 5.66 13.71 -12.75
C SER A 172 5.81 12.57 -11.73
N ARG A 173 5.67 11.33 -12.20
CA ARG A 173 5.82 10.12 -11.42
C ARG A 173 7.08 9.37 -11.81
N GLN A 174 7.62 8.57 -10.89
CA GLN A 174 8.73 7.67 -11.18
C GLN A 174 8.36 6.62 -12.24
N ALA A 175 9.36 6.12 -12.95
CA ALA A 175 9.20 4.99 -13.85
C ALA A 175 8.66 3.75 -13.10
N GLY A 176 7.77 2.99 -13.73
CA GLY A 176 7.11 1.82 -13.12
C GLY A 176 5.94 2.16 -12.20
N ASP A 177 5.54 3.44 -12.09
CA ASP A 177 4.29 3.81 -11.44
C ASP A 177 3.09 3.29 -12.26
N SER A 178 2.13 2.68 -11.59
CA SER A 178 0.99 2.03 -12.25
C SER A 178 0.08 3.00 -13.03
N SER A 179 -0.05 4.25 -12.56
CA SER A 179 -0.82 5.27 -13.28
C SER A 179 -0.08 5.74 -14.52
N LEU A 180 1.25 5.92 -14.42
CA LEU A 180 2.10 6.24 -15.55
C LEU A 180 2.05 5.13 -16.62
N GLU A 181 2.11 3.86 -16.22
CA GLU A 181 2.00 2.72 -17.14
C GLU A 181 0.70 2.74 -17.96
N VAL A 182 -0.42 3.17 -17.35
CA VAL A 182 -1.69 3.34 -18.07
C VAL A 182 -1.56 4.43 -19.13
N LEU A 183 -1.00 5.60 -18.80
CA LEU A 183 -0.83 6.69 -19.75
C LEU A 183 0.12 6.30 -20.89
N GLU A 184 1.24 5.64 -20.56
CA GLU A 184 2.20 5.15 -21.55
C GLU A 184 1.60 4.13 -22.53
N ARG A 185 0.62 3.35 -22.09
CA ARG A 185 -0.04 2.33 -22.90
C ARG A 185 -1.17 2.89 -23.77
N GLU A 186 -1.98 3.79 -23.18
CA GLU A 186 -3.23 4.25 -23.78
C GLU A 186 -3.07 5.54 -24.63
N ILE A 187 -2.03 6.34 -24.38
CA ILE A 187 -1.83 7.62 -25.06
C ILE A 187 -0.68 7.49 -26.07
N PRO A 188 -0.97 7.58 -27.38
CA PRO A 188 0.07 7.55 -28.41
C PRO A 188 1.15 8.62 -28.17
N HIS A 189 2.42 8.26 -28.37
CA HIS A 189 3.60 9.14 -28.24
C HIS A 189 3.88 9.68 -26.82
N PHE A 190 3.00 9.44 -25.84
CA PHE A 190 3.19 9.94 -24.46
C PHE A 190 4.45 9.36 -23.82
N LYS A 191 4.68 8.06 -24.02
CA LYS A 191 5.84 7.36 -23.45
C LYS A 191 7.18 8.00 -23.86
N ASP A 192 7.33 8.32 -25.13
CA ASP A 192 8.57 8.88 -25.64
C ASP A 192 8.77 10.34 -25.17
N ALA A 193 7.70 11.15 -25.17
CA ALA A 193 7.70 12.51 -24.66
C ALA A 193 8.04 12.53 -23.15
N TYR A 194 7.42 11.65 -22.38
CA TYR A 194 7.65 11.54 -20.94
C TYR A 194 9.09 11.11 -20.62
N ARG A 195 9.61 10.08 -21.31
CA ARG A 195 10.98 9.58 -21.12
C ARG A 195 12.03 10.59 -21.50
N ALA A 196 11.86 11.30 -22.60
CA ALA A 196 12.77 12.37 -22.99
C ALA A 196 12.85 13.47 -21.92
N SER A 197 11.71 13.85 -21.34
CA SER A 197 11.66 14.83 -20.25
C SER A 197 12.26 14.31 -18.95
N ALA A 198 12.06 13.04 -18.62
CA ALA A 198 12.67 12.41 -17.46
C ALA A 198 14.20 12.34 -17.57
N GLN A 199 14.73 11.98 -18.73
CA GLN A 199 16.18 11.98 -19.02
C GLN A 199 16.79 13.39 -18.92
N ALA A 200 16.03 14.41 -19.30
CA ALA A 200 16.43 15.81 -19.19
C ALA A 200 16.22 16.39 -17.78
N ASN A 201 15.73 15.60 -16.81
CA ASN A 201 15.34 16.05 -15.46
C ASN A 201 14.42 17.29 -15.48
N ARG A 202 13.49 17.33 -16.43
CA ARG A 202 12.66 18.51 -16.70
C ARG A 202 11.65 18.80 -15.61
N TRP A 203 11.10 17.75 -14.97
CA TRP A 203 9.98 17.84 -14.04
C TRP A 203 10.33 17.27 -12.67
N ALA A 204 9.67 17.81 -11.62
CA ALA A 204 9.73 17.22 -10.29
C ALA A 204 9.08 15.83 -10.29
N VAL A 205 9.79 14.83 -9.76
CA VAL A 205 9.36 13.43 -9.73
C VAL A 205 8.89 13.05 -8.34
N PHE A 206 7.68 12.49 -8.24
CA PHE A 206 7.07 12.00 -7.00
C PHE A 206 7.01 10.48 -6.98
N TYR A 207 7.35 9.89 -5.83
CA TYR A 207 7.49 8.44 -5.69
C TYR A 207 6.24 7.77 -5.16
N THR A 208 5.38 8.47 -4.41
CA THR A 208 4.12 7.96 -3.88
C THR A 208 2.92 8.75 -4.40
N ASP A 209 1.73 8.12 -4.40
CA ASP A 209 0.47 8.81 -4.71
C ASP A 209 0.21 9.94 -3.71
N GLN A 210 0.59 9.75 -2.43
CA GLN A 210 0.38 10.72 -1.36
C GLN A 210 1.23 11.98 -1.58
N ASP A 211 2.51 11.83 -1.94
CA ASP A 211 3.39 12.98 -2.23
C ASP A 211 2.90 13.75 -3.46
N MET A 212 2.50 13.03 -4.52
CA MET A 212 1.91 13.62 -5.72
C MET A 212 0.63 14.40 -5.39
N SER A 213 -0.27 13.78 -4.60
CA SER A 213 -1.54 14.40 -4.18
C SER A 213 -1.30 15.68 -3.38
N GLN A 214 -0.35 15.66 -2.45
CA GLN A 214 0.03 16.84 -1.67
C GLN A 214 0.60 17.94 -2.57
N ALA A 215 1.49 17.58 -3.50
CA ALA A 215 2.10 18.56 -4.42
C ALA A 215 1.05 19.19 -5.33
N LEU A 216 0.13 18.40 -5.88
CA LEU A 216 -0.99 18.89 -6.71
C LEU A 216 -1.88 19.89 -5.94
N GLY A 217 -2.18 19.61 -4.66
CA GLY A 217 -3.01 20.48 -3.84
C GLY A 217 -2.32 21.77 -3.37
N ARG A 218 -0.99 21.87 -3.48
CA ARG A 218 -0.19 23.01 -2.99
C ARG A 218 0.48 23.84 -4.09
N THR A 219 0.58 23.32 -5.30
CA THR A 219 1.28 23.99 -6.40
C THR A 219 0.27 24.66 -7.33
N PRO A 220 0.12 25.99 -7.30
CA PRO A 220 -0.76 26.68 -8.22
C PRO A 220 -0.41 26.36 -9.68
N TYR A 221 -1.44 26.28 -10.52
CA TYR A 221 -1.32 25.99 -11.96
C TYR A 221 -0.65 24.67 -12.31
N SER A 222 -0.59 23.75 -11.33
CA SER A 222 -0.01 22.41 -11.57
C SER A 222 -0.95 21.48 -12.32
N ILE A 223 -0.33 20.53 -13.02
CA ILE A 223 -0.95 19.33 -13.59
C ILE A 223 -0.11 18.11 -13.24
N GLY A 224 -0.79 17.01 -12.95
CA GLY A 224 -0.18 15.70 -12.72
C GLY A 224 -1.19 14.59 -12.89
N MET A 225 -0.74 13.35 -12.75
CA MET A 225 -1.62 12.18 -12.83
C MET A 225 -2.06 11.74 -11.44
N ALA A 226 -3.33 11.36 -11.30
CA ALA A 226 -3.89 10.81 -10.07
C ALA A 226 -4.97 9.76 -10.38
N ALA A 227 -5.25 8.87 -9.46
CA ALA A 227 -6.43 8.02 -9.54
C ALA A 227 -7.68 8.79 -9.06
N LEU A 228 -8.77 8.76 -9.82
CA LEU A 228 -10.03 9.43 -9.45
C LEU A 228 -10.54 8.97 -8.07
N GLY A 229 -10.38 7.68 -7.78
CA GLY A 229 -10.74 7.12 -6.49
C GLY A 229 -9.94 7.74 -5.34
N VAL A 230 -8.64 8.01 -5.52
CA VAL A 230 -7.80 8.71 -4.53
C VAL A 230 -8.28 10.16 -4.38
N VAL A 231 -8.49 10.87 -5.50
CA VAL A 231 -9.00 12.25 -5.46
C VAL A 231 -10.29 12.37 -4.64
N ARG A 232 -11.21 11.39 -4.78
CA ARG A 232 -12.49 11.40 -4.08
C ARG A 232 -12.40 10.91 -2.63
N SER A 233 -11.71 9.79 -2.38
CA SER A 233 -11.63 9.20 -1.03
C SER A 233 -10.81 10.06 -0.07
N GLU A 234 -9.74 10.70 -0.56
CA GLU A 234 -8.91 11.61 0.22
C GLU A 234 -9.41 13.06 0.18
N LYS A 235 -10.48 13.36 -0.60
CA LYS A 235 -11.07 14.70 -0.77
C LYS A 235 -10.03 15.74 -1.18
N LEU A 236 -9.20 15.39 -2.15
CA LEU A 236 -8.11 16.25 -2.57
C LEU A 236 -8.62 17.56 -3.16
N PRO A 237 -7.99 18.71 -2.85
CA PRO A 237 -8.36 20.03 -3.37
C PRO A 237 -7.83 20.23 -4.81
N VAL A 238 -8.22 19.33 -5.71
CA VAL A 238 -7.81 19.34 -7.12
C VAL A 238 -9.00 19.12 -8.03
N ARG A 239 -8.83 19.47 -9.31
CA ARG A 239 -9.83 19.24 -10.36
C ARG A 239 -9.38 18.07 -11.22
N ALA A 240 -10.25 17.07 -11.39
CA ALA A 240 -10.05 16.02 -12.37
C ALA A 240 -10.51 16.54 -13.73
N LEU A 241 -9.59 16.75 -14.65
CA LEU A 241 -9.90 17.25 -15.99
C LEU A 241 -10.58 16.17 -16.82
N LYS A 242 -11.41 16.61 -17.78
CA LYS A 242 -11.85 15.73 -18.87
C LYS A 242 -10.63 15.33 -19.71
N PHE A 243 -10.75 14.21 -20.40
CA PHE A 243 -9.77 13.78 -21.38
C PHE A 243 -10.46 13.58 -22.73
N ASN A 244 -10.03 14.33 -23.74
CA ASN A 244 -10.68 14.38 -25.06
C ASN A 244 -12.21 14.63 -24.96
N GLY A 245 -12.63 15.56 -24.11
CA GLY A 245 -14.03 15.90 -23.87
C GLY A 245 -14.80 14.90 -23.00
N VAL A 246 -14.20 13.78 -22.58
CA VAL A 246 -14.85 12.73 -21.81
C VAL A 246 -14.55 12.90 -20.32
N SER A 247 -15.60 13.03 -19.50
CA SER A 247 -15.45 13.09 -18.03
C SER A 247 -15.05 11.74 -17.45
N PRO A 248 -14.12 11.71 -16.46
CA PRO A 248 -13.81 10.50 -15.72
C PRO A 248 -14.97 10.15 -14.77
N SER A 249 -15.80 9.19 -15.16
CA SER A 249 -16.93 8.73 -14.35
C SER A 249 -17.07 7.21 -14.39
N PRO A 250 -17.69 6.58 -13.38
CA PRO A 250 -17.96 5.14 -13.39
C PRO A 250 -18.71 4.67 -14.65
N GLU A 251 -19.63 5.48 -15.16
CA GLU A 251 -20.41 5.19 -16.38
C GLU A 251 -19.50 5.17 -17.62
N ASN A 252 -18.61 6.17 -17.73
CA ASN A 252 -17.67 6.27 -18.85
C ASN A 252 -16.57 5.20 -18.78
N ILE A 253 -16.16 4.80 -17.56
CA ILE A 253 -15.27 3.64 -17.37
C ILE A 253 -15.98 2.35 -17.82
N ARG A 254 -17.21 2.12 -17.39
CA ARG A 254 -17.99 0.91 -17.72
C ARG A 254 -18.24 0.78 -19.21
N SER A 255 -18.58 1.87 -19.88
CA SER A 255 -18.86 1.90 -21.32
C SER A 255 -17.59 1.92 -22.19
N GLY A 256 -16.38 2.01 -21.59
CA GLY A 256 -15.13 2.12 -22.34
C GLY A 256 -14.90 3.49 -22.99
N ARG A 257 -15.77 4.48 -22.78
CA ARG A 257 -15.58 5.83 -23.33
C ARG A 257 -14.41 6.55 -22.69
N TYR A 258 -14.12 6.30 -21.41
CA TYR A 258 -12.93 6.83 -20.73
C TYR A 258 -11.85 5.74 -20.72
N PRO A 259 -10.76 5.89 -21.50
CA PRO A 259 -9.81 4.81 -21.72
C PRO A 259 -8.77 4.64 -20.61
N LEU A 260 -8.45 5.72 -19.88
CA LEU A 260 -7.37 5.72 -18.89
C LEU A 260 -7.84 5.06 -17.60
N VAL A 261 -7.77 3.74 -17.51
CA VAL A 261 -8.36 2.97 -16.42
C VAL A 261 -7.31 2.06 -15.77
N ASN A 262 -7.26 2.10 -14.44
CA ASN A 262 -6.48 1.18 -13.64
C ASN A 262 -7.37 0.13 -12.97
N GLY A 263 -6.93 -1.13 -13.01
CA GLY A 263 -7.51 -2.23 -12.25
C GLY A 263 -6.82 -2.38 -10.90
N LEU A 264 -7.62 -2.56 -9.85
CA LEU A 264 -7.16 -2.76 -8.48
C LEU A 264 -7.35 -4.21 -8.07
N SER A 265 -6.30 -4.81 -7.53
CA SER A 265 -6.30 -6.21 -7.12
C SER A 265 -5.68 -6.39 -5.75
N PHE A 266 -6.17 -7.41 -5.03
CA PHE A 266 -5.45 -8.03 -3.92
C PHE A 266 -4.60 -9.17 -4.44
N VAL A 267 -3.38 -9.28 -3.89
CA VAL A 267 -2.44 -10.35 -4.22
C VAL A 267 -2.09 -11.08 -2.94
N TYR A 268 -2.15 -12.41 -2.94
CA TYR A 268 -1.88 -13.21 -1.73
C TYR A 268 -1.41 -14.62 -2.07
N ARG A 269 -0.82 -15.30 -1.09
CA ARG A 269 -0.52 -16.73 -1.18
C ARG A 269 -1.75 -17.52 -0.71
N LYS A 270 -2.30 -18.36 -1.59
CA LYS A 270 -3.54 -19.10 -1.32
C LYS A 270 -3.42 -20.04 -0.11
N ASP A 271 -2.29 -20.68 0.01
CA ASP A 271 -1.96 -21.65 1.08
C ASP A 271 -1.64 -21.02 2.42
N ALA A 272 -1.40 -19.71 2.46
CA ALA A 272 -1.00 -18.96 3.65
C ALA A 272 -1.92 -17.76 3.95
N LEU A 273 -3.13 -17.72 3.37
CA LEU A 273 -4.08 -16.63 3.60
C LEU A 273 -4.76 -16.80 4.97
N PRO A 274 -4.59 -15.87 5.94
CA PRO A 274 -5.25 -15.94 7.22
C PRO A 274 -6.78 -15.89 7.09
N ALA A 275 -7.51 -16.57 7.95
CA ALA A 275 -8.98 -16.61 7.92
C ALA A 275 -9.62 -15.22 7.97
N GLY A 276 -9.08 -14.31 8.80
CA GLY A 276 -9.54 -12.93 8.88
C GLY A 276 -9.33 -12.16 7.57
N ALA A 277 -8.20 -12.39 6.88
CA ALA A 277 -7.97 -11.80 5.56
C ALA A 277 -8.95 -12.36 4.52
N ALA A 278 -9.19 -13.67 4.52
CA ALA A 278 -10.19 -14.30 3.64
C ALA A 278 -11.60 -13.72 3.86
N ALA A 279 -12.00 -13.52 5.12
CA ALA A 279 -13.28 -12.90 5.47
C ALA A 279 -13.37 -11.45 4.94
N PHE A 280 -12.30 -10.66 5.06
CA PHE A 280 -12.25 -9.32 4.50
C PHE A 280 -12.36 -9.31 2.98
N LEU A 281 -11.63 -10.19 2.28
CA LEU A 281 -11.72 -10.29 0.83
C LEU A 281 -13.14 -10.68 0.36
N ALA A 282 -13.84 -11.52 1.13
CA ALA A 282 -15.25 -11.85 0.87
C ALA A 282 -16.17 -10.65 1.12
N PHE A 283 -15.94 -9.88 2.21
CA PHE A 283 -16.71 -8.68 2.54
C PHE A 283 -16.68 -7.64 1.43
N ILE A 284 -15.55 -7.46 0.75
CA ILE A 284 -15.43 -6.45 -0.32
C ILE A 284 -16.42 -6.70 -1.47
N ARG A 285 -16.77 -7.97 -1.73
CA ARG A 285 -17.76 -8.38 -2.72
C ARG A 285 -19.21 -8.34 -2.22
N SER A 286 -19.42 -7.99 -0.94
CA SER A 286 -20.76 -7.79 -0.38
C SER A 286 -21.39 -6.48 -0.89
N LYS A 287 -22.71 -6.37 -0.73
CA LYS A 287 -23.43 -5.11 -1.04
C LYS A 287 -22.85 -3.90 -0.32
N GLU A 288 -22.38 -4.08 0.92
CA GLU A 288 -21.78 -3.00 1.70
C GLU A 288 -20.39 -2.64 1.17
N GLY A 289 -19.52 -3.62 0.88
CA GLY A 289 -18.22 -3.38 0.25
C GLY A 289 -18.35 -2.65 -1.08
N GLU A 290 -19.26 -3.10 -1.95
CA GLU A 290 -19.54 -2.42 -3.21
C GLU A 290 -20.05 -0.99 -3.02
N ARG A 291 -20.91 -0.77 -2.01
CA ARG A 291 -21.41 0.58 -1.67
C ARG A 291 -20.26 1.51 -1.30
N VAL A 292 -19.32 1.05 -0.48
CA VAL A 292 -18.11 1.82 -0.12
C VAL A 292 -17.29 2.15 -1.36
N LEU A 293 -17.05 1.18 -2.24
CA LEU A 293 -16.32 1.40 -3.50
C LEU A 293 -16.99 2.48 -4.36
N ARG A 294 -18.29 2.33 -4.65
CA ARG A 294 -19.04 3.27 -5.52
C ARG A 294 -19.08 4.69 -4.93
N ALA A 295 -19.29 4.83 -3.62
CA ALA A 295 -19.34 6.12 -2.94
C ALA A 295 -18.01 6.89 -3.06
N ASN A 296 -16.89 6.18 -3.27
CA ASN A 296 -15.56 6.77 -3.39
C ASN A 296 -15.02 6.77 -4.85
N GLY A 297 -15.89 6.62 -5.85
CA GLY A 297 -15.51 6.77 -7.26
C GLY A 297 -14.81 5.57 -7.88
N PHE A 298 -14.90 4.41 -7.22
CA PHE A 298 -14.43 3.15 -7.78
C PHE A 298 -15.60 2.39 -8.42
N LEU A 299 -15.33 1.72 -9.52
CA LEU A 299 -16.22 0.76 -10.14
C LEU A 299 -15.88 -0.62 -9.55
N PRO A 300 -16.79 -1.28 -8.81
CA PRO A 300 -16.57 -2.63 -8.31
C PRO A 300 -16.21 -3.60 -9.43
N GLY A 301 -15.35 -4.57 -9.14
CA GLY A 301 -15.05 -5.69 -10.04
C GLY A 301 -16.27 -6.59 -10.21
N GLU A 302 -16.39 -7.21 -11.36
CA GLU A 302 -17.38 -8.26 -11.65
C GLU A 302 -16.96 -9.59 -11.03
#